data_f458d7dcde1f37c4c068421a9e2fc24e
#
_entry.id   f458d7dcde1f37c4c068421a9e2fc24e
#
_cell.length_a   1.000
_cell.length_b   1.000
_cell.length_c   1.000
_cell.angle_alpha   90.00
_cell.angle_beta   90.00
_cell.angle_gamma   90.00
#
_symmetry.space_group_name_H-M   'P 1'
#
loop_
_entity.id
_entity.type
_entity.pdbx_description
1 polymer ?
#
loop_
_entity_poly.entity_id
_entity_poly.type
_entity_poly.pdbx_seq_one_letter_code
_entity_poly.pdbx_strand_id
1 'polypeptide(L)'
;MPDTPIRLGVIGTGYVGLTTGACFAHLGHHVVCGDIDQRKVDLLNAGHIPIVEEGLAEIVSNGRSAGRLDFVLGAEAAAEGADIVF
;
A
#
# COMPACT_ATOMS: atom_id res chain seq x y z
N MET A 1 14.60 1.05 10.24
CA MET A 1 14.67 0.38 8.94
C MET A 1 15.01 -1.08 9.13
N PRO A 2 14.35 -2.00 8.45
CA PRO A 2 14.72 -3.41 8.53
C PRO A 2 16.05 -3.65 7.83
N ASP A 3 16.84 -4.59 8.35
CA ASP A 3 18.09 -4.99 7.72
C ASP A 3 17.84 -5.71 6.40
N THR A 4 16.72 -6.42 6.32
CA THR A 4 16.32 -7.15 5.12
C THR A 4 14.89 -6.80 4.76
N PRO A 5 14.68 -5.78 3.90
CA PRO A 5 13.33 -5.43 3.43
C PRO A 5 12.69 -6.62 2.71
N ILE A 6 11.41 -6.84 2.96
CA ILE A 6 10.62 -7.84 2.26
C ILE A 6 9.58 -7.20 1.36
N ARG A 7 9.02 -7.97 0.47
CA ARG A 7 7.94 -7.55 -0.43
C ARG A 7 6.62 -8.07 0.12
N LEU A 8 5.68 -7.16 0.29
CA LEU A 8 4.38 -7.45 0.87
C LEU A 8 3.28 -7.14 -0.15
N GLY A 9 2.35 -8.07 -0.29
CA GLY A 9 1.11 -7.83 -1.01
C GLY A 9 -0.01 -7.65 -0.02
N VAL A 10 -0.81 -6.60 -0.18
CA VAL A 10 -1.98 -6.35 0.66
C VAL A 10 -3.22 -6.39 -0.23
N ILE A 11 -4.16 -7.25 0.10
CA ILE A 11 -5.38 -7.43 -0.68
C ILE A 11 -6.51 -6.64 -0.03
N GLY A 12 -7.00 -5.66 -0.76
CA GLY A 12 -8.03 -4.75 -0.27
C GLY A 12 -7.43 -3.45 0.27
N THR A 13 -8.04 -2.33 -0.12
CA THR A 13 -7.59 -0.99 0.28
C THR A 13 -8.60 -0.29 1.20
N GLY A 14 -9.34 -1.08 1.98
CA GLY A 14 -10.15 -0.55 3.07
C GLY A 14 -9.26 -0.05 4.19
N TYR A 15 -9.86 0.34 5.31
CA TYR A 15 -9.12 0.92 6.43
C TYR A 15 -7.94 0.05 6.90
N VAL A 16 -8.20 -1.22 7.13
CA VAL A 16 -7.17 -2.13 7.66
C VAL A 16 -6.06 -2.36 6.64
N GLY A 17 -6.42 -2.65 5.39
CA GLY A 17 -5.45 -2.92 4.33
C GLY A 17 -4.58 -1.71 4.01
N LEU A 18 -5.19 -0.55 3.88
CA LEU A 18 -4.47 0.68 3.57
C LEU A 18 -3.53 1.07 4.71
N THR A 19 -4.02 1.00 5.94
CA THR A 19 -3.21 1.32 7.13
C THR A 19 -2.04 0.34 7.28
N THR A 20 -2.31 -0.95 7.12
CA THR A 20 -1.28 -1.99 7.18
C THR A 20 -0.20 -1.76 6.13
N GLY A 21 -0.61 -1.54 4.88
CA GLY A 21 0.34 -1.30 3.79
C GLY A 21 1.18 -0.05 4.02
N ALA A 22 0.55 1.04 4.42
CA ALA A 22 1.25 2.30 4.68
C ALA A 22 2.27 2.16 5.81
N CYS A 23 1.91 1.46 6.89
CA CYS A 23 2.81 1.25 8.03
C CYS A 23 4.02 0.40 7.66
N PHE A 24 3.83 -0.69 6.92
CA PHE A 24 4.95 -1.52 6.47
C PHE A 24 5.87 -0.77 5.50
N ALA A 25 5.30 0.03 4.61
CA ALA A 25 6.11 0.88 3.73
C ALA A 25 6.91 1.91 4.54
N HIS A 26 6.30 2.46 5.57
CA HIS A 26 6.98 3.40 6.48
C HIS A 26 8.15 2.74 7.20
N LEU A 27 8.03 1.46 7.53
CA LEU A 27 9.10 0.69 8.15
C LEU A 27 10.22 0.30 7.17
N GLY A 28 10.05 0.55 5.88
CA GLY A 28 11.07 0.32 4.89
C GLY A 28 10.87 -0.89 3.99
N HIS A 29 9.74 -1.59 4.12
CA HIS A 29 9.41 -2.69 3.22
C HIS A 29 8.79 -2.21 1.91
N HIS A 30 8.81 -3.04 0.89
CA HIS A 30 8.14 -2.78 -0.38
C HIS A 30 6.73 -3.36 -0.33
N VAL A 31 5.73 -2.53 -0.53
CA VAL A 31 4.31 -2.91 -0.39
C VAL A 31 3.55 -2.61 -1.68
N VAL A 32 2.82 -3.59 -2.15
CA VAL A 32 1.86 -3.42 -3.25
C VAL A 32 0.46 -3.74 -2.70
N CYS A 33 -0.41 -2.75 -2.72
CA CYS A 33 -1.79 -2.91 -2.30
C CYS A 33 -2.68 -3.09 -3.53
N GLY A 34 -3.49 -4.12 -3.54
CA GLY A 34 -4.42 -4.39 -4.63
C GLY A 34 -5.87 -4.24 -4.19
N ASP A 35 -6.70 -3.76 -5.10
CA ASP A 35 -8.14 -3.70 -4.90
C ASP A 35 -8.85 -4.10 -6.18
N ILE A 36 -10.05 -4.64 -6.06
CA ILE A 36 -10.87 -5.01 -7.22
C ILE A 36 -11.58 -3.80 -7.83
N ASP A 37 -11.63 -2.70 -7.11
CA ASP A 37 -12.31 -1.47 -7.52
C ASP A 37 -11.33 -0.51 -8.19
N GLN A 38 -11.40 -0.41 -9.51
CA GLN A 38 -10.52 0.48 -10.28
C GLN A 38 -10.63 1.93 -9.82
N ARG A 39 -11.82 2.37 -9.42
CA ARG A 39 -12.05 3.73 -8.96
C ARG A 39 -11.24 4.04 -7.69
N LYS A 40 -11.20 3.08 -6.75
CA LYS A 40 -10.39 3.23 -5.54
C LYS A 40 -8.90 3.29 -5.89
N VAL A 41 -8.46 2.42 -6.77
CA VAL A 41 -7.06 2.39 -7.21
C VAL A 41 -6.68 3.73 -7.84
N ASP A 42 -7.52 4.26 -8.72
CA ASP A 42 -7.27 5.54 -9.38
C ASP A 42 -7.19 6.69 -8.36
N LEU A 43 -8.11 6.73 -7.41
CA LEU A 43 -8.11 7.77 -6.37
C LEU A 43 -6.86 7.71 -5.49
N LEU A 44 -6.46 6.52 -5.08
CA LEU A 44 -5.25 6.35 -4.27
C LEU A 44 -3.99 6.76 -5.04
N ASN A 45 -3.91 6.40 -6.32
CA ASN A 45 -2.78 6.78 -7.17
C ASN A 45 -2.77 8.29 -7.45
N ALA A 46 -3.91 8.96 -7.38
CA ALA A 46 -4.00 10.41 -7.49
C ALA A 46 -3.70 11.13 -6.17
N GLY A 47 -3.43 10.39 -5.10
CA GLY A 47 -3.11 10.98 -3.80
C GLY A 47 -4.32 11.22 -2.89
N HIS A 48 -5.50 10.73 -3.27
CA HIS A 48 -6.71 10.89 -2.46
C HIS A 48 -6.84 9.73 -1.48
N ILE A 49 -6.66 10.02 -0.20
CA ILE A 49 -6.78 9.01 0.85
C ILE A 49 -8.19 9.11 1.43
N PRO A 50 -9.03 8.06 1.26
CA PRO A 50 -10.43 8.12 1.67
C PRO A 50 -10.67 8.02 3.18
N ILE A 51 -9.61 7.75 3.93
CA ILE A 51 -9.70 7.55 5.36
C ILE A 51 -9.14 8.79 6.07
N VAL A 52 -9.96 9.41 6.92
CA VAL A 52 -9.54 10.56 7.71
C VAL A 52 -8.92 10.05 9.01
N GLU A 53 -7.62 9.85 8.96
CA GLU A 53 -6.84 9.42 10.11
C GLU A 53 -5.59 10.29 10.18
N GLU A 54 -5.28 10.82 11.36
CA GLU A 54 -4.16 11.71 11.52
C GLU A 54 -2.84 11.02 11.14
N GLY A 55 -2.10 11.65 10.25
CA GLY A 55 -0.80 11.16 9.80
C GLY A 55 -0.83 10.11 8.70
N LEU A 56 -1.97 9.49 8.41
CA LEU A 56 -2.04 8.43 7.40
C LEU A 56 -1.72 8.94 6.00
N ALA A 57 -2.28 10.06 5.60
CA ALA A 57 -2.03 10.64 4.28
C ALA A 57 -0.54 10.95 4.06
N GLU A 58 0.12 11.44 5.09
CA GLU A 58 1.56 11.73 5.04
C GLU A 58 2.39 10.44 4.88
N ILE A 59 2.07 9.40 5.64
CA ILE A 59 2.76 8.11 5.55
C ILE A 59 2.57 7.49 4.16
N VAL A 60 1.36 7.54 3.61
CA VAL A 60 1.09 7.06 2.26
C VAL A 60 1.89 7.85 1.22
N SER A 61 1.87 9.17 1.32
CA SER A 61 2.60 10.04 0.40
C SER A 61 4.11 9.77 0.45
N ASN A 62 4.67 9.63 1.64
CA ASN A 62 6.08 9.32 1.82
C ASN A 62 6.45 7.95 1.26
N GLY A 63 5.62 6.93 1.48
CA GLY A 63 5.84 5.59 0.94
C GLY A 63 5.83 5.58 -0.59
N ARG A 64 4.90 6.29 -1.19
CA ARG A 64 4.82 6.40 -2.65
C ARG A 64 6.01 7.16 -3.23
N SER A 65 6.38 8.27 -2.64
CA SER A 65 7.52 9.07 -3.09
C SER A 65 8.83 8.29 -3.00
N ALA A 66 8.96 7.42 -2.01
CA ALA A 66 10.14 6.57 -1.84
C ALA A 66 10.12 5.34 -2.74
N GLY A 67 9.04 5.10 -3.51
CA GLY A 67 8.90 3.93 -4.36
C GLY A 67 8.63 2.64 -3.59
N ARG A 68 8.16 2.73 -2.36
CA ARG A 68 7.89 1.57 -1.50
C ARG A 68 6.41 1.23 -1.34
N LEU A 69 5.52 2.02 -1.90
CA LEU A 69 4.08 1.80 -1.80
C LEU A 69 3.42 2.05 -3.15
N ASP A 70 2.75 1.01 -3.66
CA ASP A 70 2.03 1.08 -4.93
C ASP A 70 0.61 0.57 -4.77
N PHE A 71 -0.28 1.08 -5.60
CA PHE A 71 -1.68 0.63 -5.65
C PHE A 71 -1.98 0.08 -7.03
N VAL A 72 -2.51 -1.14 -7.08
CA VAL A 72 -2.76 -1.86 -8.35
C VAL A 72 -4.16 -2.45 -8.36
N LEU A 73 -4.66 -2.76 -9.56
CA LEU A 73 -5.94 -3.44 -9.72
C LEU A 73 -5.74 -4.94 -9.60
N GLY A 74 -6.48 -5.56 -8.67
CA GLY A 74 -6.55 -7.01 -8.55
C GLY A 74 -5.59 -7.61 -7.53
N ALA A 75 -6.02 -8.73 -6.96
CA ALA A 75 -5.25 -9.46 -5.95
C ALA A 75 -4.00 -10.10 -6.54
N GLU A 76 -4.08 -10.63 -7.76
CA GLU A 76 -2.94 -11.28 -8.40
C GLU A 76 -1.78 -10.33 -8.62
N ALA A 77 -2.07 -9.11 -9.08
CA ALA A 77 -1.03 -8.10 -9.28
C ALA A 77 -0.38 -7.70 -7.96
N ALA A 78 -1.15 -7.61 -6.88
CA ALA A 78 -0.60 -7.29 -5.57
C ALA A 78 0.25 -8.42 -5.00
N ALA A 79 -0.14 -9.66 -5.26
CA ALA A 79 0.56 -10.85 -4.73
C ALA A 79 1.80 -11.22 -5.54
N GLU A 80 1.92 -10.73 -6.78
CA GLU A 80 3.03 -11.09 -7.65
C GLU A 80 4.37 -10.67 -7.05
N GLY A 81 5.26 -11.64 -6.86
CA GLY A 81 6.58 -11.37 -6.28
C GLY A 81 6.58 -11.05 -4.79
N ALA A 82 5.44 -11.17 -4.11
CA ALA A 82 5.38 -10.90 -2.68
C ALA A 82 5.95 -12.06 -1.86
N ASP A 83 6.67 -11.73 -0.81
CA ASP A 83 7.15 -12.70 0.18
C ASP A 83 6.01 -13.11 1.12
N ILE A 84 5.16 -12.13 1.47
CA ILE A 84 4.00 -12.33 2.34
C ILE A 84 2.81 -11.59 1.73
N VAL A 85 1.63 -12.20 1.80
CA VAL A 85 0.38 -11.60 1.35
C VAL A 85 -0.59 -11.50 2.53
N PHE A 86 -1.15 -10.32 2.71
CA PHE A 86 -2.20 -10.07 3.69
C PHE A 86 -3.58 -9.97 3.05
#